data_f3fd42251ab5aa21c7fa8dcecc54674b
#
_entry.id   f3fd42251ab5aa21c7fa8dcecc54674b
#
_cell.length_a   1.000
_cell.length_b   1.000
_cell.length_c   1.000
_cell.angle_alpha   90.00
_cell.angle_beta   90.00
_cell.angle_gamma   90.00
#
_symmetry.space_group_name_H-M   'P 1'
#
loop_
_entity.id
_entity.type
_entity.pdbx_description
1 polymer ?
#
loop_
_entity_poly.entity_id
_entity_poly.type
_entity_poly.pdbx_seq_one_letter_code
_entity_poly.pdbx_strand_id
1 'polypeptide(L)'
;MILEVTKRCNMHCPVCIASAGECLENGDLSIDEIEKQYDFLMDHGGPFNIQLSGGEPTMREDLPEIIHMGREKGFTFFQLNTNGIRLAQEAGYARKLKKAGLNTVFLQFDGVTDDVYQTLRGRSMMELKEKAVLNCSEAELGIALVPVIAPGVNDMQVGDILKFAMDHMPFVRGVHFQPISYFGRCSQQRPQAPITIPKMLKLIEEQTDGLMKSKDFAGGGAENPYCSFHASYLKKGERELKLLEKKSGRG
;
A
#
# COMPACT_ATOMS: atom_id res chain seq x y z
N MET A 1 -12.05 6.03 3.17
CA MET A 1 -12.27 5.68 4.60
C MET A 1 -11.44 4.45 4.93
N ILE A 2 -10.69 4.44 6.05
CA ILE A 2 -9.94 3.27 6.51
C ILE A 2 -10.82 2.51 7.50
N LEU A 3 -10.95 1.20 7.30
CA LEU A 3 -11.67 0.28 8.16
C LEU A 3 -10.69 -0.78 8.69
N GLU A 4 -10.42 -0.75 10.00
CA GLU A 4 -9.60 -1.77 10.66
C GLU A 4 -10.47 -2.98 11.00
N VAL A 5 -10.27 -4.07 10.25
CA VAL A 5 -11.10 -5.29 10.38
C VAL A 5 -10.53 -6.31 11.36
N THR A 6 -9.26 -6.19 11.73
CA THR A 6 -8.58 -7.09 12.68
C THR A 6 -7.36 -6.43 13.30
N LYS A 7 -7.05 -6.80 14.54
CA LYS A 7 -5.77 -6.47 15.19
C LYS A 7 -4.74 -7.60 15.07
N ARG A 8 -5.16 -8.79 14.63
CA ARG A 8 -4.27 -9.94 14.42
C ARG A 8 -3.31 -9.69 13.26
N CYS A 9 -2.09 -10.21 13.39
CA CYS A 9 -1.10 -10.17 12.32
C CYS A 9 -0.26 -11.45 12.35
N ASN A 10 0.10 -11.97 11.18
CA ASN A 10 1.01 -13.12 11.03
C ASN A 10 2.49 -12.69 10.99
N MET A 11 2.80 -11.44 11.32
CA MET A 11 4.15 -10.90 11.44
C MET A 11 4.31 -10.11 12.75
N HIS A 12 5.57 -10.06 13.22
CA HIS A 12 5.97 -9.23 14.35
C HIS A 12 7.10 -8.29 13.91
N CYS A 13 6.74 -7.35 13.02
CA CYS A 13 7.73 -6.47 12.37
C CYS A 13 8.45 -5.58 13.37
N PRO A 14 9.79 -5.42 13.27
CA PRO A 14 10.56 -4.42 14.03
C PRO A 14 10.05 -2.98 13.83
N VAL A 15 9.44 -2.70 12.67
CA VAL A 15 8.81 -1.42 12.37
C VAL A 15 7.34 -1.65 12.06
N CYS A 16 6.44 -1.21 12.95
CA CYS A 16 5.00 -1.36 12.81
C CYS A 16 4.26 -0.22 13.52
N ILE A 17 3.63 0.66 12.76
CA ILE A 17 2.89 1.81 13.27
C ILE A 17 1.71 1.40 14.20
N ALA A 18 1.07 0.26 13.89
CA ALA A 18 -0.08 -0.24 14.63
C ALA A 18 0.30 -1.11 15.85
N SER A 19 1.60 -1.40 16.06
CA SER A 19 2.05 -2.39 17.05
C SER A 19 1.25 -3.71 17.00
N ALA A 20 0.86 -4.13 15.80
CA ALA A 20 -0.03 -5.26 15.59
C ALA A 20 0.53 -6.57 16.18
N GLY A 21 -0.36 -7.40 16.72
CA GLY A 21 -0.01 -8.70 17.34
C GLY A 21 0.39 -8.61 18.80
N GLU A 22 0.45 -7.43 19.43
CA GLU A 22 0.85 -7.26 20.82
C GLU A 22 -0.32 -7.33 21.82
N CYS A 23 -1.56 -7.11 21.38
CA CYS A 23 -2.72 -7.13 22.27
C CYS A 23 -3.97 -7.66 21.56
N LEU A 24 -4.55 -8.72 22.09
CA LEU A 24 -5.78 -9.36 21.57
C LEU A 24 -6.89 -9.40 22.63
N GLU A 25 -6.97 -8.39 23.51
CA GLU A 25 -7.96 -8.41 24.61
C GLU A 25 -9.42 -8.41 24.12
N ASN A 26 -9.68 -7.86 22.94
CA ASN A 26 -11.04 -7.84 22.38
C ASN A 26 -11.06 -8.43 20.98
N GLY A 27 -11.09 -9.63 20.70
CA GLY A 27 -11.24 -10.27 19.38
C GLY A 27 -11.34 -9.39 18.12
N ASP A 28 -11.57 -9.96 16.97
CA ASP A 28 -11.88 -9.23 15.75
C ASP A 28 -13.34 -8.71 15.82
N LEU A 29 -13.64 -7.62 15.12
CA LEU A 29 -15.03 -7.19 14.91
C LEU A 29 -15.83 -8.32 14.26
N SER A 30 -17.03 -8.57 14.73
CA SER A 30 -17.97 -9.49 14.08
C SER A 30 -18.43 -8.95 12.73
N ILE A 31 -19.00 -9.81 11.89
CA ILE A 31 -19.61 -9.40 10.62
C ILE A 31 -20.70 -8.35 10.87
N ASP A 32 -21.56 -8.54 11.88
CA ASP A 32 -22.64 -7.61 12.22
C ASP A 32 -22.11 -6.24 12.66
N GLU A 33 -20.97 -6.20 13.35
CA GLU A 33 -20.34 -4.92 13.75
C GLU A 33 -19.76 -4.19 12.54
N ILE A 34 -19.16 -4.92 11.60
CA ILE A 34 -18.67 -4.35 10.33
C ILE A 34 -19.84 -3.88 9.47
N GLU A 35 -20.93 -4.63 9.44
CA GLU A 35 -22.17 -4.23 8.74
C GLU A 35 -22.69 -2.89 9.26
N LYS A 36 -22.81 -2.75 10.57
CA LYS A 36 -23.20 -1.48 11.20
C LYS A 36 -22.27 -0.32 10.87
N GLN A 37 -20.98 -0.59 10.72
CA GLN A 37 -20.03 0.46 10.28
C GLN A 37 -20.27 0.86 8.83
N TYR A 38 -20.57 -0.07 7.94
CA TYR A 38 -20.95 0.23 6.56
C TYR A 38 -22.26 1.04 6.50
N ASP A 39 -23.28 0.67 7.26
CA ASP A 39 -24.53 1.41 7.34
C ASP A 39 -24.31 2.84 7.84
N PHE A 40 -23.54 2.98 8.93
CA PHE A 40 -23.16 4.29 9.45
C PHE A 40 -22.48 5.16 8.38
N LEU A 41 -21.54 4.60 7.61
CA LEU A 41 -20.84 5.34 6.55
C LEU A 41 -21.78 5.76 5.41
N MET A 42 -22.73 4.90 5.03
CA MET A 42 -23.73 5.24 4.01
C MET A 42 -24.66 6.37 4.48
N ASP A 43 -25.12 6.33 5.74
CA ASP A 43 -25.99 7.34 6.33
C ASP A 43 -25.30 8.72 6.51
N HIS A 44 -23.95 8.72 6.52
CA HIS A 44 -23.14 9.93 6.77
C HIS A 44 -22.36 10.40 5.54
N GLY A 45 -22.94 10.27 4.35
CA GLY A 45 -22.42 10.84 3.11
C GLY A 45 -21.72 9.86 2.17
N GLY A 46 -21.81 8.54 2.44
CA GLY A 46 -21.32 7.52 1.51
C GLY A 46 -22.02 7.55 0.14
N PRO A 47 -21.58 6.69 -0.80
CA PRO A 47 -20.51 5.71 -0.62
C PRO A 47 -19.10 6.32 -0.66
N PHE A 48 -18.21 5.85 0.23
CA PHE A 48 -16.79 6.21 0.27
C PHE A 48 -15.94 5.10 -0.37
N ASN A 49 -14.71 5.43 -0.79
CA ASN A 49 -13.69 4.42 -1.06
C ASN A 49 -13.28 3.76 0.26
N ILE A 50 -13.37 2.43 0.35
CA ILE A 50 -13.04 1.66 1.55
C ILE A 50 -11.64 1.09 1.43
N GLN A 51 -10.82 1.34 2.44
CA GLN A 51 -9.50 0.77 2.61
C GLN A 51 -9.53 -0.18 3.81
N LEU A 52 -9.48 -1.49 3.54
CA LEU A 52 -9.43 -2.52 4.56
C LEU A 52 -8.02 -2.61 5.14
N SER A 53 -7.91 -2.48 6.44
CA SER A 53 -6.64 -2.40 7.17
C SER A 53 -6.75 -3.12 8.53
N GLY A 54 -5.73 -2.92 9.36
CA GLY A 54 -5.62 -3.49 10.69
C GLY A 54 -4.21 -3.98 10.98
N GLY A 55 -4.07 -5.13 11.64
CA GLY A 55 -2.80 -5.86 11.67
C GLY A 55 -2.50 -6.43 10.28
N GLU A 56 -3.08 -7.59 9.96
CA GLU A 56 -3.09 -8.17 8.61
C GLU A 56 -4.50 -8.66 8.27
N PRO A 57 -5.24 -7.92 7.42
CA PRO A 57 -6.63 -8.25 7.11
C PRO A 57 -6.82 -9.66 6.52
N THR A 58 -5.83 -10.19 5.80
CA THR A 58 -5.90 -11.54 5.23
C THR A 58 -5.85 -12.67 6.27
N MET A 59 -5.64 -12.35 7.55
CA MET A 59 -5.82 -13.30 8.66
C MET A 59 -7.30 -13.65 8.92
N ARG A 60 -8.23 -12.88 8.36
CA ARG A 60 -9.66 -13.17 8.43
C ARG A 60 -10.08 -14.09 7.30
N GLU A 61 -10.75 -15.20 7.66
CA GLU A 61 -11.30 -16.13 6.66
C GLU A 61 -12.52 -15.55 5.96
N ASP A 62 -13.27 -14.70 6.64
CA ASP A 62 -14.47 -14.01 6.17
C ASP A 62 -14.18 -12.68 5.43
N LEU A 63 -12.90 -12.34 5.16
CA LEU A 63 -12.55 -11.13 4.43
C LEU A 63 -13.25 -10.98 3.07
N PRO A 64 -13.41 -12.05 2.25
CA PRO A 64 -14.19 -11.97 1.01
C PRO A 64 -15.67 -11.63 1.25
N GLU A 65 -16.27 -12.13 2.33
CA GLU A 65 -17.65 -11.83 2.72
C GLU A 65 -17.81 -10.36 3.11
N ILE A 66 -16.87 -9.83 3.91
CA ILE A 66 -16.81 -8.41 4.27
C ILE A 66 -16.78 -7.50 3.03
N ILE A 67 -15.95 -7.84 2.03
CA ILE A 67 -15.88 -7.09 0.78
C ILE A 67 -17.21 -7.18 0.02
N HIS A 68 -17.77 -8.38 -0.12
CA HIS A 68 -19.02 -8.62 -0.84
C HIS A 68 -20.18 -7.86 -0.21
N MET A 69 -20.36 -7.96 1.09
CA MET A 69 -21.37 -7.22 1.87
C MET A 69 -21.28 -5.70 1.63
N GLY A 70 -20.07 -5.15 1.66
CA GLY A 70 -19.89 -3.74 1.36
C GLY A 70 -20.27 -3.38 -0.09
N ARG A 71 -20.00 -4.26 -1.05
CA ARG A 71 -20.43 -4.08 -2.45
C ARG A 71 -21.96 -4.08 -2.56
N GLU A 72 -22.66 -4.97 -1.87
CA GLU A 72 -24.12 -5.02 -1.85
C GLU A 72 -24.73 -3.76 -1.22
N LYS A 73 -24.06 -3.18 -0.23
CA LYS A 73 -24.45 -1.89 0.37
C LYS A 73 -24.18 -0.65 -0.51
N GLY A 74 -23.53 -0.83 -1.67
CA GLY A 74 -23.32 0.25 -2.65
C GLY A 74 -21.93 0.89 -2.64
N PHE A 75 -20.97 0.41 -1.84
CA PHE A 75 -19.60 0.87 -1.95
C PHE A 75 -18.97 0.38 -3.24
N THR A 76 -18.36 1.28 -4.01
CA THR A 76 -17.88 1.02 -5.36
C THR A 76 -16.39 0.75 -5.45
N PHE A 77 -15.61 1.02 -4.41
CA PHE A 77 -14.17 0.85 -4.42
C PHE A 77 -13.65 0.27 -3.10
N PHE A 78 -13.00 -0.87 -3.20
CA PHE A 78 -12.32 -1.55 -2.10
C PHE A 78 -10.83 -1.69 -2.37
N GLN A 79 -10.02 -1.28 -1.41
CA GLN A 79 -8.57 -1.41 -1.36
C GLN A 79 -8.18 -2.25 -0.15
N LEU A 80 -7.23 -3.17 -0.32
CA LEU A 80 -6.73 -4.05 0.73
C LEU A 80 -5.29 -3.69 1.07
N ASN A 81 -5.02 -3.27 2.30
CA ASN A 81 -3.67 -3.15 2.83
C ASN A 81 -3.22 -4.52 3.32
N THR A 82 -2.10 -5.02 2.82
CA THR A 82 -1.61 -6.36 3.20
C THR A 82 -0.08 -6.48 3.09
N ASN A 83 0.48 -7.35 3.92
CA ASN A 83 1.87 -7.77 3.78
C ASN A 83 2.09 -8.75 2.61
N GLY A 84 1.04 -9.28 2.01
CA GLY A 84 1.07 -10.11 0.80
C GLY A 84 1.38 -11.60 1.04
N ILE A 85 1.64 -12.06 2.26
CA ILE A 85 2.02 -13.45 2.53
C ILE A 85 0.94 -14.42 2.05
N ARG A 86 -0.33 -14.19 2.42
CA ARG A 86 -1.43 -15.06 2.02
C ARG A 86 -1.68 -15.02 0.51
N LEU A 87 -1.55 -13.85 -0.11
CA LEU A 87 -1.62 -13.69 -1.57
C LEU A 87 -0.55 -14.50 -2.31
N ALA A 88 0.65 -14.63 -1.72
CA ALA A 88 1.74 -15.41 -2.28
C ALA A 88 1.56 -16.92 -2.08
N GLN A 89 1.03 -17.36 -0.93
CA GLN A 89 1.05 -18.75 -0.51
C GLN A 89 -0.21 -19.53 -0.83
N GLU A 90 -1.39 -18.87 -0.80
CA GLU A 90 -2.68 -19.54 -1.06
C GLU A 90 -3.08 -19.40 -2.52
N ALA A 91 -3.04 -20.50 -3.25
CA ALA A 91 -3.42 -20.54 -4.66
C ALA A 91 -4.89 -20.10 -4.84
N GLY A 92 -5.12 -19.16 -5.77
CA GLY A 92 -6.47 -18.68 -6.08
C GLY A 92 -7.05 -17.67 -5.09
N TYR A 93 -6.36 -17.34 -3.97
CA TYR A 93 -6.87 -16.36 -3.00
C TYR A 93 -7.07 -14.95 -3.60
N ALA A 94 -6.14 -14.51 -4.44
CA ALA A 94 -6.29 -13.25 -5.17
C ALA A 94 -7.56 -13.23 -6.05
N ARG A 95 -7.85 -14.33 -6.74
CA ARG A 95 -9.10 -14.48 -7.54
C ARG A 95 -10.35 -14.50 -6.67
N LYS A 96 -10.30 -15.11 -5.48
CA LYS A 96 -11.40 -15.10 -4.51
C LYS A 96 -11.73 -13.67 -4.06
N LEU A 97 -10.71 -12.88 -3.73
CA LEU A 97 -10.87 -11.47 -3.36
C LEU A 97 -11.39 -10.62 -4.53
N LYS A 98 -10.88 -10.86 -5.75
CA LYS A 98 -11.38 -10.18 -6.97
C LYS A 98 -12.85 -10.45 -7.18
N LYS A 99 -13.30 -11.72 -7.08
CA LYS A 99 -14.70 -12.11 -7.22
C LYS A 99 -15.60 -11.48 -6.14
N ALA A 100 -15.07 -11.30 -4.93
CA ALA A 100 -15.78 -10.61 -3.86
C ALA A 100 -15.96 -9.10 -4.11
N GLY A 101 -15.20 -8.52 -5.06
CA GLY A 101 -15.31 -7.12 -5.42
C GLY A 101 -14.11 -6.24 -5.06
N LEU A 102 -12.98 -6.83 -4.64
CA LEU A 102 -11.74 -6.08 -4.40
C LEU A 102 -11.26 -5.42 -5.70
N ASN A 103 -10.89 -4.15 -5.64
CA ASN A 103 -10.40 -3.38 -6.78
C ASN A 103 -8.88 -3.32 -6.83
N THR A 104 -8.23 -3.14 -5.67
CA THR A 104 -6.79 -2.88 -5.61
C THR A 104 -6.16 -3.45 -4.34
N VAL A 105 -4.93 -3.89 -4.46
CA VAL A 105 -4.07 -4.32 -3.35
C VAL A 105 -3.05 -3.22 -3.07
N PHE A 106 -3.00 -2.74 -1.84
CA PHE A 106 -1.91 -1.92 -1.29
C PHE A 106 -0.91 -2.87 -0.65
N LEU A 107 0.06 -3.28 -1.46
CA LEU A 107 1.05 -4.27 -1.07
C LEU A 107 2.23 -3.60 -0.37
N GLN A 108 2.44 -3.92 0.89
CA GLN A 108 3.66 -3.54 1.59
C GLN A 108 4.87 -4.09 0.82
N PHE A 109 5.79 -3.19 0.39
CA PHE A 109 6.92 -3.52 -0.50
C PHE A 109 8.09 -2.56 -0.23
N ASP A 110 8.98 -2.90 0.71
CA ASP A 110 9.96 -1.94 1.22
C ASP A 110 11.25 -1.86 0.40
N GLY A 111 11.53 -2.81 -0.47
CA GLY A 111 12.74 -2.84 -1.27
C GLY A 111 12.79 -4.02 -2.22
N VAL A 112 13.89 -4.16 -2.95
CA VAL A 112 14.13 -5.22 -3.92
C VAL A 112 15.16 -6.25 -3.44
N THR A 113 15.57 -6.17 -2.19
CA THR A 113 16.55 -7.07 -1.56
C THR A 113 16.12 -7.49 -0.17
N ASP A 114 16.50 -8.69 0.25
CA ASP A 114 16.05 -9.29 1.52
C ASP A 114 16.65 -8.64 2.77
N ASP A 115 17.80 -8.00 2.69
CA ASP A 115 18.41 -7.27 3.82
C ASP A 115 17.52 -6.12 4.31
N VAL A 116 16.82 -5.43 3.40
CA VAL A 116 15.82 -4.42 3.73
C VAL A 116 14.68 -5.05 4.54
N TYR A 117 14.16 -6.19 4.08
CA TYR A 117 13.07 -6.89 4.78
C TYR A 117 13.52 -7.47 6.13
N GLN A 118 14.73 -8.00 6.22
CA GLN A 118 15.31 -8.43 7.51
C GLN A 118 15.31 -7.27 8.51
N THR A 119 15.74 -6.10 8.05
CA THR A 119 15.84 -4.91 8.91
C THR A 119 14.47 -4.36 9.32
N LEU A 120 13.53 -4.22 8.38
CA LEU A 120 12.24 -3.56 8.62
C LEU A 120 11.14 -4.53 9.06
N ARG A 121 11.21 -5.81 8.64
CA ARG A 121 10.16 -6.80 8.84
C ARG A 121 10.60 -8.04 9.64
N GLY A 122 11.91 -8.18 9.89
CA GLY A 122 12.49 -9.27 10.70
C GLY A 122 12.62 -10.60 9.97
N ARG A 123 12.43 -10.64 8.65
CA ARG A 123 12.57 -11.86 7.83
C ARG A 123 12.72 -11.54 6.35
N SER A 124 13.28 -12.48 5.58
CA SER A 124 13.30 -12.42 4.10
C SER A 124 11.89 -12.49 3.52
N MET A 125 11.60 -11.66 2.54
CA MET A 125 10.27 -11.54 1.96
C MET A 125 10.26 -11.31 0.45
N MET A 126 11.39 -11.11 -0.22
CA MET A 126 11.39 -10.71 -1.63
C MET A 126 10.68 -11.72 -2.53
N GLU A 127 10.96 -13.01 -2.38
CA GLU A 127 10.28 -14.09 -3.12
C GLU A 127 8.75 -14.07 -2.91
N LEU A 128 8.31 -13.84 -1.65
CA LEU A 128 6.89 -13.71 -1.35
C LEU A 128 6.26 -12.49 -2.00
N LYS A 129 6.99 -11.37 -2.12
CA LYS A 129 6.49 -10.16 -2.79
C LYS A 129 6.32 -10.37 -4.29
N GLU A 130 7.30 -10.96 -4.94
CA GLU A 130 7.23 -11.31 -6.35
C GLU A 130 6.06 -12.25 -6.64
N LYS A 131 5.90 -13.30 -5.82
CA LYS A 131 4.78 -14.25 -5.99
C LYS A 131 3.42 -13.61 -5.71
N ALA A 132 3.31 -12.72 -4.73
CA ALA A 132 2.08 -11.97 -4.47
C ALA A 132 1.72 -11.06 -5.66
N VAL A 133 2.70 -10.36 -6.25
CA VAL A 133 2.52 -9.55 -7.46
C VAL A 133 2.05 -10.42 -8.62
N LEU A 134 2.68 -11.57 -8.86
CA LEU A 134 2.30 -12.51 -9.91
C LEU A 134 0.85 -12.99 -9.73
N ASN A 135 0.50 -13.50 -8.55
CA ASN A 135 -0.84 -14.02 -8.26
C ASN A 135 -1.93 -12.93 -8.37
N CYS A 136 -1.63 -11.70 -7.97
CA CYS A 136 -2.53 -10.56 -8.17
C CYS A 136 -2.68 -10.20 -9.65
N SER A 137 -1.58 -10.25 -10.43
CA SER A 137 -1.60 -9.98 -11.86
C SER A 137 -2.44 -11.02 -12.62
N GLU A 138 -2.29 -12.30 -12.30
CA GLU A 138 -3.13 -13.38 -12.85
C GLU A 138 -4.61 -13.26 -12.49
N ALA A 139 -4.92 -12.62 -11.36
CA ALA A 139 -6.29 -12.33 -10.93
C ALA A 139 -6.81 -10.99 -11.47
N GLU A 140 -6.04 -10.28 -12.29
CA GLU A 140 -6.36 -8.93 -12.81
C GLU A 140 -6.66 -7.92 -11.68
N LEU A 141 -6.02 -8.06 -10.54
CA LEU A 141 -6.06 -7.08 -9.46
C LEU A 141 -5.02 -5.98 -9.69
N GLY A 142 -5.43 -4.73 -9.55
CA GLY A 142 -4.51 -3.60 -9.52
C GLY A 142 -3.67 -3.64 -8.23
N ILE A 143 -2.40 -3.24 -8.33
CA ILE A 143 -1.46 -3.22 -7.22
C ILE A 143 -0.86 -1.82 -7.09
N ALA A 144 -0.80 -1.31 -5.87
CA ALA A 144 0.07 -0.21 -5.49
C ALA A 144 1.12 -0.73 -4.51
N LEU A 145 2.38 -0.52 -4.81
CA LEU A 145 3.48 -0.84 -3.90
C LEU A 145 3.57 0.24 -2.81
N VAL A 146 3.73 -0.17 -1.56
CA VAL A 146 3.77 0.73 -0.41
C VAL A 146 5.07 0.54 0.37
N PRO A 147 6.16 1.19 -0.06
CA PRO A 147 7.42 1.14 0.66
C PRO A 147 7.43 2.14 1.83
N VAL A 148 7.87 1.65 2.99
CA VAL A 148 8.29 2.50 4.11
C VAL A 148 9.75 2.84 3.89
N ILE A 149 10.06 4.12 3.68
CA ILE A 149 11.43 4.58 3.43
C ILE A 149 12.11 4.97 4.74
N ALA A 150 13.17 4.24 5.06
CA ALA A 150 13.99 4.43 6.24
C ALA A 150 15.41 4.87 5.82
N PRO A 151 15.90 6.04 6.30
CA PRO A 151 17.24 6.53 5.97
C PRO A 151 18.33 5.52 6.31
N GLY A 152 19.23 5.26 5.36
CA GLY A 152 20.34 4.33 5.51
C GLY A 152 19.94 2.84 5.45
N VAL A 153 18.67 2.53 5.20
CA VAL A 153 18.18 1.16 5.03
C VAL A 153 17.79 0.89 3.58
N ASN A 154 16.85 1.67 3.05
CA ASN A 154 16.32 1.47 1.70
C ASN A 154 16.14 2.78 0.90
N ASP A 155 16.59 3.89 1.40
CA ASP A 155 16.54 5.17 0.68
C ASP A 155 17.43 5.18 -0.59
N MET A 156 18.35 4.22 -0.72
CA MET A 156 19.12 3.99 -1.95
C MET A 156 18.42 3.04 -2.96
N GLN A 157 17.28 2.45 -2.61
CA GLN A 157 16.52 1.55 -3.49
C GLN A 157 15.25 2.18 -4.07
N VAL A 158 15.09 3.50 -3.95
CA VAL A 158 13.90 4.21 -4.47
C VAL A 158 13.75 4.02 -5.98
N GLY A 159 14.85 4.14 -6.73
CA GLY A 159 14.87 3.90 -8.18
C GLY A 159 14.58 2.44 -8.55
N ASP A 160 15.13 1.49 -7.82
CA ASP A 160 14.90 0.07 -8.06
C ASP A 160 13.45 -0.34 -7.78
N ILE A 161 12.82 0.22 -6.74
CA ILE A 161 11.39 0.02 -6.45
C ILE A 161 10.53 0.58 -7.60
N LEU A 162 10.85 1.77 -8.12
CA LEU A 162 10.15 2.36 -9.25
C LEU A 162 10.35 1.52 -10.53
N LYS A 163 11.57 1.03 -10.77
CA LYS A 163 11.87 0.12 -11.88
C LYS A 163 11.05 -1.16 -11.74
N PHE A 164 11.04 -1.80 -10.58
CA PHE A 164 10.22 -2.98 -10.32
C PHE A 164 8.74 -2.70 -10.64
N ALA A 165 8.21 -1.56 -10.20
CA ALA A 165 6.83 -1.19 -10.51
C ALA A 165 6.59 -1.05 -12.03
N MET A 166 7.50 -0.42 -12.76
CA MET A 166 7.39 -0.26 -14.21
C MET A 166 7.50 -1.59 -14.97
N ASP A 167 8.33 -2.52 -14.48
CA ASP A 167 8.50 -3.84 -15.11
C ASP A 167 7.25 -4.73 -14.93
N HIS A 168 6.42 -4.45 -13.90
CA HIS A 168 5.18 -5.20 -13.61
C HIS A 168 3.90 -4.46 -14.02
N MET A 169 4.01 -3.42 -14.85
CA MET A 169 2.83 -2.80 -15.48
C MET A 169 2.19 -3.78 -16.48
N PRO A 170 0.85 -3.74 -16.66
CA PRO A 170 -0.11 -2.72 -16.18
C PRO A 170 -0.74 -3.02 -14.82
N PHE A 171 -0.36 -4.11 -14.15
CA PHE A 171 -0.98 -4.50 -12.89
C PHE A 171 -0.44 -3.72 -11.70
N VAL A 172 0.87 -3.50 -11.63
CA VAL A 172 1.43 -2.51 -10.69
C VAL A 172 1.20 -1.12 -11.27
N ARG A 173 0.32 -0.37 -10.62
CA ARG A 173 -0.21 0.91 -11.11
C ARG A 173 0.38 2.13 -10.41
N GLY A 174 1.10 1.92 -9.33
CA GLY A 174 1.71 3.01 -8.58
C GLY A 174 2.62 2.55 -7.47
N VAL A 175 3.39 3.51 -6.96
CA VAL A 175 4.21 3.37 -5.76
C VAL A 175 3.83 4.49 -4.81
N HIS A 176 3.45 4.12 -3.58
CA HIS A 176 3.06 5.04 -2.53
C HIS A 176 4.14 5.08 -1.46
N PHE A 177 5.13 5.95 -1.62
CA PHE A 177 6.22 6.11 -0.67
C PHE A 177 5.74 6.69 0.66
N GLN A 178 6.09 6.05 1.76
CA GLN A 178 5.79 6.50 3.11
C GLN A 178 7.10 6.71 3.88
N PRO A 179 7.33 7.84 4.53
CA PRO A 179 8.46 7.97 5.44
C PRO A 179 8.26 7.06 6.65
N ILE A 180 9.35 6.50 7.17
CA ILE A 180 9.30 5.73 8.41
C ILE A 180 8.72 6.57 9.55
N SER A 181 7.80 5.99 10.31
CA SER A 181 7.23 6.59 11.53
C SER A 181 7.93 6.03 12.77
N TYR A 182 8.22 6.91 13.72
CA TYR A 182 8.95 6.56 14.97
C TYR A 182 8.00 6.45 16.17
N PHE A 183 6.76 6.05 15.91
CA PHE A 183 5.75 5.72 16.92
C PHE A 183 5.18 4.33 16.62
N GLY A 184 4.46 3.75 17.59
CA GLY A 184 4.17 2.33 17.60
C GLY A 184 5.44 1.53 17.90
N ARG A 185 5.55 0.30 17.37
CA ARG A 185 6.76 -0.49 17.46
C ARG A 185 7.77 0.00 16.41
N CYS A 186 8.92 0.53 16.86
CA CYS A 186 9.98 0.97 15.99
C CYS A 186 11.34 0.69 16.63
N SER A 187 12.08 -0.28 16.08
CA SER A 187 13.45 -0.61 16.51
C SER A 187 14.51 0.34 15.94
N GLN A 188 14.14 1.16 14.96
CA GLN A 188 15.05 2.10 14.31
C GLN A 188 15.23 3.36 15.15
N GLN A 189 16.47 3.81 15.29
CA GLN A 189 16.74 5.11 15.90
C GLN A 189 16.31 6.23 14.95
N ARG A 190 15.76 7.30 15.53
CA ARG A 190 15.41 8.49 14.75
C ARG A 190 16.70 9.12 14.19
N PRO A 191 16.87 9.23 12.86
CA PRO A 191 18.05 9.80 12.25
C PRO A 191 18.10 11.31 12.47
N GLN A 192 19.30 11.89 12.41
CA GLN A 192 19.48 13.35 12.43
C GLN A 192 18.83 14.01 11.18
N ALA A 193 18.84 13.32 10.04
CA ALA A 193 18.24 13.80 8.78
C ALA A 193 17.10 12.85 8.35
N PRO A 194 15.85 13.13 8.72
CA PRO A 194 14.69 12.34 8.30
C PRO A 194 14.43 12.46 6.79
N ILE A 195 13.64 11.53 6.26
CA ILE A 195 13.10 11.65 4.90
C ILE A 195 12.07 12.77 4.88
N THR A 196 12.31 13.78 4.05
CA THR A 196 11.37 14.87 3.76
C THR A 196 10.91 14.80 2.31
N ILE A 197 9.81 15.48 1.97
CA ILE A 197 9.32 15.54 0.58
C ILE A 197 10.40 16.00 -0.39
N PRO A 198 11.14 17.12 -0.15
CA PRO A 198 12.22 17.53 -1.05
C PRO A 198 13.33 16.49 -1.19
N LYS A 199 13.71 15.81 -0.10
CA LYS A 199 14.70 14.72 -0.16
C LYS A 199 14.17 13.55 -0.98
N MET A 200 12.89 13.16 -0.80
CA MET A 200 12.28 12.08 -1.55
C MET A 200 12.23 12.37 -3.05
N LEU A 201 11.82 13.59 -3.43
CA LEU A 201 11.78 14.03 -4.83
C LEU A 201 13.16 14.01 -5.48
N LYS A 202 14.20 14.44 -4.73
CA LYS A 202 15.58 14.37 -5.19
C LYS A 202 16.05 12.93 -5.40
N LEU A 203 15.75 12.02 -4.46
CA LEU A 203 16.09 10.60 -4.59
C LEU A 203 15.40 9.95 -5.81
N ILE A 204 14.13 10.28 -6.05
CA ILE A 204 13.41 9.81 -7.25
C ILE A 204 14.12 10.29 -8.52
N GLU A 205 14.44 11.58 -8.63
CA GLU A 205 15.08 12.14 -9.83
C GLU A 205 16.47 11.56 -10.05
N GLU A 206 17.31 11.50 -9.01
CA GLU A 206 18.67 10.98 -9.09
C GLU A 206 18.71 9.48 -9.42
N GLN A 207 17.87 8.67 -8.74
CA GLN A 207 17.90 7.22 -8.90
C GLN A 207 17.10 6.70 -10.10
N THR A 208 16.38 7.58 -10.80
CA THR A 208 15.75 7.28 -12.09
C THR A 208 16.50 7.90 -13.28
N ASP A 209 17.74 8.39 -13.07
CA ASP A 209 18.52 9.10 -14.09
C ASP A 209 17.74 10.23 -14.78
N GLY A 210 16.89 10.94 -14.01
CA GLY A 210 16.06 12.02 -14.51
C GLY A 210 14.86 11.59 -15.35
N LEU A 211 14.52 10.30 -15.40
CA LEU A 211 13.30 9.80 -16.05
C LEU A 211 12.04 10.37 -15.41
N MET A 212 12.05 10.51 -14.07
CA MET A 212 11.02 11.19 -13.28
C MET A 212 11.67 12.41 -12.63
N LYS A 213 11.21 13.61 -12.98
CA LYS A 213 11.83 14.87 -12.50
C LYS A 213 11.08 15.44 -11.33
N SER A 214 11.78 16.03 -10.37
CA SER A 214 11.18 16.67 -9.19
C SER A 214 10.10 17.68 -9.56
N LYS A 215 10.26 18.42 -10.64
CA LYS A 215 9.29 19.41 -11.16
C LYS A 215 7.99 18.81 -11.68
N ASP A 216 7.96 17.50 -11.98
CA ASP A 216 6.79 16.80 -12.52
C ASP A 216 5.76 16.51 -11.42
N PHE A 217 6.20 16.58 -10.17
CA PHE A 217 5.36 16.30 -9.01
C PHE A 217 4.63 17.56 -8.54
N ALA A 218 3.42 17.37 -8.08
CA ALA A 218 2.60 18.42 -7.48
C ALA A 218 2.09 17.99 -6.11
N GLY A 219 1.78 18.94 -5.25
CA GLY A 219 1.15 18.69 -3.95
C GLY A 219 -0.22 18.01 -4.10
N GLY A 220 -0.67 17.28 -3.08
CA GLY A 220 -1.97 16.63 -3.04
C GLY A 220 -3.13 17.63 -3.16
N GLY A 221 -4.22 17.23 -3.84
CA GLY A 221 -5.37 18.09 -4.05
C GLY A 221 -6.41 18.05 -2.92
N ALA A 222 -6.47 16.92 -2.19
CA ALA A 222 -7.43 16.71 -1.08
C ALA A 222 -6.77 16.77 0.31
N GLU A 223 -5.46 16.88 0.35
CA GLU A 223 -4.64 16.89 1.56
C GLU A 223 -3.86 18.20 1.64
N ASN A 224 -3.26 18.45 2.80
CA ASN A 224 -2.34 19.57 2.94
C ASN A 224 -1.20 19.43 1.90
N PRO A 225 -0.96 20.41 1.02
CA PRO A 225 0.04 20.32 -0.06
C PRO A 225 1.48 20.14 0.44
N TYR A 226 1.73 20.36 1.73
CA TYR A 226 3.03 20.11 2.37
C TYR A 226 3.17 18.69 2.92
N CYS A 227 2.12 17.87 2.89
CA CYS A 227 2.13 16.51 3.45
C CYS A 227 2.20 15.42 2.38
N SER A 228 1.93 15.73 1.11
CA SER A 228 1.95 14.75 0.03
C SER A 228 2.41 15.35 -1.30
N PHE A 229 2.83 14.47 -2.20
CA PHE A 229 3.16 14.80 -3.58
C PHE A 229 2.71 13.65 -4.48
N HIS A 230 2.41 13.95 -5.74
CA HIS A 230 2.08 12.93 -6.73
C HIS A 230 2.46 13.37 -8.14
N ALA A 231 2.73 12.39 -8.99
CA ALA A 231 2.80 12.53 -10.44
C ALA A 231 2.17 11.29 -11.08
N SER A 232 1.61 11.46 -12.26
CA SER A 232 1.05 10.35 -13.04
C SER A 232 1.73 10.31 -14.41
N TYR A 233 2.18 9.11 -14.80
CA TYR A 233 2.88 8.89 -16.05
C TYR A 233 2.19 7.82 -16.89
N LEU A 234 2.24 7.98 -18.20
CA LEU A 234 1.91 6.95 -19.17
C LEU A 234 3.22 6.31 -19.66
N LYS A 235 3.37 5.01 -19.47
CA LYS A 235 4.50 4.25 -20.03
C LYS A 235 4.27 4.04 -21.53
N LYS A 236 5.17 4.52 -22.37
CA LYS A 236 5.13 4.38 -23.82
C LYS A 236 6.09 3.31 -24.35
N GLY A 237 7.16 3.05 -23.61
CA GLY A 237 8.21 2.08 -23.94
C GLY A 237 8.94 1.64 -22.68
N GLU A 238 10.03 0.88 -22.80
CA GLU A 238 10.76 0.37 -21.62
C GLU A 238 11.33 1.49 -20.75
N ARG A 239 11.80 2.58 -21.37
CA ARG A 239 12.40 3.75 -20.70
C ARG A 239 11.76 5.07 -21.12
N GLU A 240 10.53 5.04 -21.60
CA GLU A 240 9.83 6.26 -22.02
C GLU A 240 8.55 6.46 -21.20
N LEU A 241 8.55 7.52 -20.40
CA LEU A 241 7.40 7.96 -19.63
C LEU A 241 6.90 9.31 -20.16
N LYS A 242 5.60 9.41 -20.40
CA LYS A 242 4.93 10.67 -20.68
C LYS A 242 4.19 11.12 -19.42
N LEU A 243 4.58 12.28 -18.88
CA LEU A 243 3.83 12.92 -17.80
C LEU A 243 2.39 13.21 -18.27
N LEU A 244 1.42 12.78 -17.47
CA LEU A 244 0.03 13.14 -17.67
C LEU A 244 -0.20 14.51 -17.01
N GLU A 245 -0.46 15.53 -17.81
CA GLU A 245 -0.75 16.87 -17.31
C GLU A 245 -1.96 16.85 -16.36
N LYS A 246 -1.83 17.51 -15.23
CA LYS A 246 -3.00 17.84 -14.40
C LYS A 246 -3.95 18.69 -15.25
N LYS A 247 -5.17 18.24 -15.48
CA LYS A 247 -6.25 19.18 -15.72
C LYS A 247 -6.37 20.00 -14.45
N SER A 248 -5.93 21.26 -14.50
CA SER A 248 -6.21 22.23 -13.44
C SER A 248 -7.72 22.32 -13.31
N GLY A 249 -8.29 21.62 -12.35
CA GLY A 249 -9.67 21.80 -11.96
C GLY A 249 -9.80 23.24 -11.46
N ARG A 250 -10.27 24.14 -12.31
CA ARG A 250 -10.92 25.37 -11.85
C ARG A 250 -12.29 24.93 -11.35
N GLY A 251 -12.53 25.09 -10.12
CA GLY A 251 -13.81 24.99 -9.47
C GLY A 251 -13.69 25.61 -8.11
#